data_d3077af49f15f355ea75fafcd77ab900
#
_entry.id   d3077af49f15f355ea75fafcd77ab900
#
_cell.length_a   1.000
_cell.length_b   1.000
_cell.length_c   1.000
_cell.angle_alpha   90.00
_cell.angle_beta   90.00
_cell.angle_gamma   90.00
#
_symmetry.space_group_name_H-M   'P 1'
#
loop_
_entity.id
_entity.type
_entity.pdbx_description
1 polymer ?
#
loop_
_entity_poly.entity_id
_entity_poly.type
_entity_poly.pdbx_seq_one_letter_code
_entity_poly.pdbx_strand_id
1 'polypeptide(L)'
;KRYGLLSGYRRLIAQRNVHSRTGNAKFATIKAVLRDPDQMGGAFVAMVEENEIRQNLSHFERGRIAVIAAQQGAFHNTEEAVNEMFAAASKAKRSKIRSFAMIFEELGDMLSFPESLREKDGLRLAQALRNGAEDRLRQVLGTGQGTDAKAEWELIDAVLTEQAEPPQGGKRAGRPRATVPRAGWSGDDTLHTSTGITMRREGDSSG
;
A
#
# COMPACT_ATOMS: atom_id res chain seq x y z
N LYS A 1 -34.39 4.40 13.25
CA LYS A 1 -32.94 4.68 13.19
C LYS A 1 -32.26 3.49 12.54
N ARG A 2 -31.31 3.71 11.62
CA ARG A 2 -30.44 2.68 11.04
C ARG A 2 -29.10 2.71 11.73
N TYR A 3 -28.53 1.56 12.02
CA TYR A 3 -27.23 1.41 12.66
C TYR A 3 -26.28 0.67 11.72
N GLY A 4 -25.03 1.10 11.61
CA GLY A 4 -23.96 0.40 10.94
C GLY A 4 -23.24 -0.54 11.91
N LEU A 5 -22.77 -1.69 11.42
CA LEU A 5 -22.00 -2.63 12.22
C LEU A 5 -20.51 -2.37 12.07
N LEU A 6 -19.84 -1.97 13.14
CA LEU A 6 -18.40 -1.76 13.19
C LEU A 6 -17.62 -3.06 13.39
N SER A 7 -18.13 -3.96 14.23
CA SER A 7 -17.45 -5.20 14.63
C SER A 7 -18.45 -6.29 14.96
N GLY A 8 -18.04 -7.55 14.97
CA GLY A 8 -18.86 -8.68 15.38
C GLY A 8 -19.77 -9.28 14.30
N TYR A 9 -19.52 -9.03 13.02
CA TYR A 9 -20.33 -9.54 11.89
C TYR A 9 -20.52 -11.07 11.95
N ARG A 10 -19.45 -11.83 12.17
CA ARG A 10 -19.54 -13.30 12.29
C ARG A 10 -20.47 -13.74 13.43
N ARG A 11 -20.40 -13.05 14.58
CA ARG A 11 -21.27 -13.32 15.73
C ARG A 11 -22.72 -13.02 15.41
N LEU A 12 -22.99 -11.89 14.74
CA LEU A 12 -24.33 -11.52 14.30
C LEU A 12 -24.92 -12.56 13.35
N ILE A 13 -24.16 -12.99 12.35
CA ILE A 13 -24.61 -14.01 11.39
C ILE A 13 -24.82 -15.36 12.08
N ALA A 14 -23.88 -15.78 12.93
CA ALA A 14 -24.04 -17.03 13.67
C ALA A 14 -25.31 -17.04 14.53
N GLN A 15 -25.58 -15.94 15.25
CA GLN A 15 -26.77 -15.80 16.09
C GLN A 15 -28.06 -15.81 15.26
N ARG A 16 -28.09 -15.10 14.12
CA ARG A 16 -29.21 -15.14 13.18
C ARG A 16 -29.48 -16.56 12.66
N ASN A 17 -28.43 -17.27 12.26
CA ASN A 17 -28.54 -18.63 11.74
C ASN A 17 -29.05 -19.60 12.82
N VAL A 18 -28.57 -19.47 14.05
CA VAL A 18 -29.05 -20.30 15.17
C VAL A 18 -30.51 -19.98 15.47
N HIS A 19 -30.90 -18.71 15.51
CA HIS A 19 -32.29 -18.31 15.70
C HIS A 19 -33.21 -18.87 14.60
N SER A 20 -32.83 -18.70 13.33
CA SER A 20 -33.61 -19.21 12.19
C SER A 20 -33.77 -20.73 12.21
N ARG A 21 -32.77 -21.47 12.71
CA ARG A 21 -32.81 -22.94 12.75
C ARG A 21 -33.54 -23.49 13.96
N THR A 22 -33.52 -22.78 15.10
CA THR A 22 -34.05 -23.29 16.38
C THR A 22 -35.37 -22.64 16.79
N GLY A 23 -35.70 -21.46 16.24
CA GLY A 23 -36.84 -20.65 16.70
C GLY A 23 -36.72 -20.16 18.16
N ASN A 24 -35.55 -20.37 18.78
CA ASN A 24 -35.41 -20.06 20.23
C ASN A 24 -35.22 -18.55 20.43
N ALA A 25 -36.14 -17.96 21.24
CA ALA A 25 -36.18 -16.54 21.56
C ALA A 25 -34.86 -16.01 22.19
N LYS A 26 -34.06 -16.86 22.84
CA LYS A 26 -32.75 -16.50 23.38
C LYS A 26 -31.79 -15.96 22.32
N PHE A 27 -31.93 -16.38 21.07
CA PHE A 27 -31.09 -15.98 19.96
C PHE A 27 -31.73 -14.88 19.09
N ALA A 28 -32.93 -14.38 19.44
CA ALA A 28 -33.58 -13.31 18.72
C ALA A 28 -32.89 -11.93 18.91
N THR A 29 -32.14 -11.77 19.97
CA THR A 29 -31.46 -10.51 20.30
C THR A 29 -29.98 -10.72 20.56
N ILE A 30 -29.16 -9.72 20.20
CA ILE A 30 -27.73 -9.68 20.47
C ILE A 30 -27.39 -8.42 21.27
N LYS A 31 -26.53 -8.57 22.28
CA LYS A 31 -26.01 -7.40 23.00
C LYS A 31 -25.06 -6.63 22.10
N ALA A 32 -25.29 -5.34 21.95
CA ALA A 32 -24.47 -4.44 21.16
C ALA A 32 -24.14 -3.18 21.97
N VAL A 33 -22.97 -2.60 21.70
CA VAL A 33 -22.57 -1.28 22.22
C VAL A 33 -22.77 -0.28 21.10
N LEU A 34 -23.51 0.79 21.38
CA LEU A 34 -23.65 1.91 20.46
C LEU A 34 -22.49 2.89 20.67
N ARG A 35 -21.94 3.37 19.56
CA ARG A 35 -20.92 4.42 19.55
C ARG A 35 -21.46 5.62 18.82
N ASP A 36 -21.13 6.81 19.31
CA ASP A 36 -21.47 8.05 18.62
C ASP A 36 -20.58 8.22 17.36
N PRO A 37 -21.13 8.83 16.29
CA PRO A 37 -20.36 9.15 15.10
C PRO A 37 -19.09 9.95 15.39
N ASP A 38 -19.13 10.88 16.32
CA ASP A 38 -18.00 11.73 16.71
C ASP A 38 -16.85 10.93 17.39
N GLN A 39 -17.13 9.72 17.82
CA GLN A 39 -16.15 8.79 18.41
C GLN A 39 -15.73 7.67 17.43
N MET A 40 -16.14 7.75 16.18
CA MET A 40 -15.90 6.67 15.22
C MET A 40 -14.39 6.42 14.97
N GLY A 41 -13.57 7.46 14.93
CA GLY A 41 -12.13 7.31 14.82
C GLY A 41 -11.54 6.40 15.90
N GLY A 42 -11.85 6.67 17.16
CA GLY A 42 -11.43 5.84 18.29
C GLY A 42 -12.00 4.41 18.28
N ALA A 43 -13.21 4.22 17.74
CA ALA A 43 -13.80 2.89 17.59
C ALA A 43 -13.07 2.06 16.53
N PHE A 44 -12.66 2.67 15.42
CA PHE A 44 -11.83 2.00 14.39
C PHE A 44 -10.44 1.65 14.93
N VAL A 45 -9.79 2.57 15.65
CA VAL A 45 -8.50 2.30 16.30
C VAL A 45 -8.61 1.10 17.23
N ALA A 46 -9.58 1.09 18.16
CA ALA A 46 -9.78 -0.02 19.09
C ALA A 46 -10.07 -1.35 18.39
N MET A 47 -10.84 -1.32 17.29
CA MET A 47 -11.12 -2.51 16.48
C MET A 47 -9.85 -3.06 15.83
N VAL A 48 -9.00 -2.19 15.27
CA VAL A 48 -7.74 -2.61 14.65
C VAL A 48 -6.78 -3.16 15.69
N GLU A 49 -6.62 -2.51 16.83
CA GLU A 49 -5.79 -3.00 17.94
C GLU A 49 -6.24 -4.39 18.42
N GLU A 50 -7.55 -4.60 18.62
CA GLU A 50 -8.07 -5.91 18.99
C GLU A 50 -7.78 -6.97 17.92
N ASN A 51 -7.94 -6.64 16.64
CA ASN A 51 -7.72 -7.57 15.55
C ASN A 51 -6.23 -7.84 15.30
N GLU A 52 -5.34 -6.84 15.45
CA GLU A 52 -3.89 -7.01 15.36
C GLU A 52 -3.36 -7.98 16.44
N ILE A 53 -3.97 -7.97 17.64
CA ILE A 53 -3.61 -8.89 18.73
C ILE A 53 -4.13 -10.31 18.48
N ARG A 54 -5.32 -10.45 17.91
CA ARG A 54 -5.99 -11.75 17.76
C ARG A 54 -5.73 -12.47 16.47
N GLN A 55 -5.49 -11.76 15.38
CA GLN A 55 -5.27 -12.33 14.05
C GLN A 55 -4.27 -11.49 13.28
N ASN A 56 -3.39 -12.17 12.55
CA ASN A 56 -2.54 -11.53 11.55
C ASN A 56 -3.41 -11.05 10.38
N LEU A 57 -3.92 -9.81 10.46
CA LEU A 57 -4.55 -9.17 9.32
C LEU A 57 -3.59 -9.17 8.13
N SER A 58 -4.08 -9.52 6.96
CA SER A 58 -3.30 -9.38 5.72
C SER A 58 -2.97 -7.90 5.47
N HIS A 59 -1.98 -7.64 4.63
CA HIS A 59 -1.65 -6.27 4.25
C HIS A 59 -2.82 -5.58 3.54
N PHE A 60 -3.55 -6.34 2.71
CA PHE A 60 -4.72 -5.84 2.00
C PHE A 60 -5.86 -5.46 2.97
N GLU A 61 -6.16 -6.30 3.94
CA GLU A 61 -7.19 -6.01 4.95
C GLU A 61 -6.88 -4.73 5.73
N ARG A 62 -5.61 -4.50 6.11
CA ARG A 62 -5.19 -3.26 6.77
C ARG A 62 -5.42 -2.04 5.89
N GLY A 63 -5.04 -2.10 4.63
CA GLY A 63 -5.28 -1.02 3.65
C GLY A 63 -6.75 -0.74 3.47
N ARG A 64 -7.55 -1.79 3.24
CA ARG A 64 -9.01 -1.72 3.08
C ARG A 64 -9.70 -1.05 4.28
N ILE A 65 -9.34 -1.46 5.50
CA ILE A 65 -9.97 -0.89 6.72
C ILE A 65 -9.68 0.61 6.81
N ALA A 66 -8.47 1.06 6.49
CA ALA A 66 -8.12 2.48 6.53
C ALA A 66 -8.92 3.29 5.50
N VAL A 67 -9.06 2.79 4.27
CA VAL A 67 -9.87 3.44 3.24
C VAL A 67 -11.34 3.52 3.65
N ILE A 68 -11.92 2.42 4.13
CA ILE A 68 -13.31 2.39 4.57
C ILE A 68 -13.55 3.36 5.73
N ALA A 69 -12.62 3.43 6.69
CA ALA A 69 -12.73 4.35 7.82
C ALA A 69 -12.72 5.83 7.38
N ALA A 70 -11.87 6.17 6.40
CA ALA A 70 -11.86 7.51 5.81
C ALA A 70 -13.14 7.80 5.01
N GLN A 71 -13.60 6.87 4.18
CA GLN A 71 -14.84 7.02 3.42
C GLN A 71 -16.08 7.16 4.31
N GLN A 72 -16.07 6.59 5.50
CA GLN A 72 -17.15 6.73 6.49
C GLN A 72 -17.03 8.01 7.32
N GLY A 73 -16.05 8.86 7.04
CA GLY A 73 -15.84 10.14 7.73
C GLY A 73 -15.25 10.01 9.13
N ALA A 74 -14.71 8.85 9.50
CA ALA A 74 -14.02 8.67 10.77
C ALA A 74 -12.65 9.38 10.81
N PHE A 75 -12.07 9.63 9.64
CA PHE A 75 -10.83 10.38 9.41
C PHE A 75 -10.98 11.24 8.16
N HIS A 76 -10.21 12.31 8.03
CA HIS A 76 -10.30 13.23 6.89
C HIS A 76 -9.85 12.58 5.56
N ASN A 77 -8.93 11.63 5.64
CA ASN A 77 -8.39 10.92 4.48
C ASN A 77 -7.75 9.59 4.88
N THR A 78 -7.43 8.77 3.89
CA THR A 78 -6.80 7.46 4.07
C THR A 78 -5.43 7.56 4.76
N GLU A 79 -4.67 8.64 4.53
CA GLU A 79 -3.35 8.81 5.14
C GLU A 79 -3.46 9.04 6.65
N GLU A 80 -4.37 9.90 7.08
CA GLU A 80 -4.66 10.14 8.50
C GLU A 80 -5.17 8.84 9.15
N ALA A 81 -6.11 8.14 8.50
CA ALA A 81 -6.60 6.86 8.98
C ALA A 81 -5.46 5.86 9.25
N VAL A 82 -4.51 5.74 8.32
CA VAL A 82 -3.34 4.86 8.51
C VAL A 82 -2.46 5.32 9.67
N ASN A 83 -2.25 6.62 9.83
CA ASN A 83 -1.41 7.15 10.89
C ASN A 83 -2.00 6.91 12.27
N GLU A 84 -3.30 7.15 12.43
CA GLU A 84 -4.00 7.02 13.72
C GLU A 84 -4.29 5.56 14.06
N MET A 85 -4.84 4.78 13.12
CA MET A 85 -5.23 3.39 13.38
C MET A 85 -4.03 2.46 13.57
N PHE A 86 -2.88 2.81 12.98
CA PHE A 86 -1.64 2.04 13.07
C PHE A 86 -0.50 2.84 13.71
N ALA A 87 -0.81 3.70 14.68
CA ALA A 87 0.16 4.57 15.35
C ALA A 87 1.31 3.78 15.98
N ALA A 88 1.03 2.62 16.57
CA ALA A 88 2.03 1.74 17.16
C ALA A 88 2.93 1.03 16.12
N ALA A 89 2.55 1.04 14.83
CA ALA A 89 3.35 0.41 13.77
C ALA A 89 4.52 1.29 13.34
N SER A 90 5.62 0.67 12.89
CA SER A 90 6.76 1.39 12.33
C SER A 90 6.38 2.20 11.08
N LYS A 91 7.15 3.25 10.78
CA LYS A 91 6.98 4.06 9.55
C LYS A 91 6.96 3.18 8.29
N ALA A 92 7.84 2.17 8.24
CA ALA A 92 7.92 1.22 7.12
C ALA A 92 6.62 0.39 7.00
N LYS A 93 6.06 -0.10 8.13
CA LYS A 93 4.79 -0.84 8.12
C LYS A 93 3.65 0.06 7.66
N ARG A 94 3.54 1.29 8.15
CA ARG A 94 2.51 2.25 7.70
C ARG A 94 2.65 2.59 6.21
N SER A 95 3.87 2.73 5.68
CA SER A 95 4.11 2.94 4.25
C SER A 95 3.59 1.78 3.40
N LYS A 96 3.80 0.53 3.84
CA LYS A 96 3.23 -0.66 3.18
C LYS A 96 1.70 -0.65 3.21
N ILE A 97 1.09 -0.33 4.36
CA ILE A 97 -0.37 -0.24 4.49
C ILE A 97 -0.94 0.77 3.49
N ARG A 98 -0.32 1.95 3.32
CA ARG A 98 -0.74 2.93 2.30
C ARG A 98 -0.65 2.38 0.88
N SER A 99 0.37 1.59 0.58
CA SER A 99 0.48 0.93 -0.73
C SER A 99 -0.68 -0.04 -0.98
N PHE A 100 -1.08 -0.79 0.04
CA PHE A 100 -2.23 -1.70 -0.08
C PHE A 100 -3.58 -0.96 -0.02
N ALA A 101 -3.66 0.18 0.65
CA ALA A 101 -4.82 1.07 0.59
C ALA A 101 -5.06 1.56 -0.85
N MET A 102 -4.02 2.01 -1.55
CA MET A 102 -4.10 2.38 -2.96
C MET A 102 -4.59 1.22 -3.84
N ILE A 103 -4.10 -0.01 -3.64
CA ILE A 103 -4.59 -1.18 -4.38
C ILE A 103 -6.09 -1.37 -4.16
N PHE A 104 -6.58 -1.17 -2.93
CA PHE A 104 -8.01 -1.26 -2.64
C PHE A 104 -8.81 -0.13 -3.30
N GLU A 105 -8.31 1.10 -3.29
CA GLU A 105 -8.96 2.25 -3.92
C GLU A 105 -9.08 2.07 -5.44
N GLU A 106 -8.02 1.58 -6.10
CA GLU A 106 -7.95 1.48 -7.56
C GLU A 106 -8.49 0.16 -8.12
N LEU A 107 -8.34 -0.96 -7.42
CA LEU A 107 -8.65 -2.30 -7.93
C LEU A 107 -9.49 -3.15 -6.97
N GLY A 108 -9.96 -2.61 -5.85
CA GLY A 108 -10.66 -3.39 -4.84
C GLY A 108 -11.97 -4.02 -5.31
N ASP A 109 -12.59 -3.45 -6.33
CA ASP A 109 -13.79 -3.95 -7.02
C ASP A 109 -13.49 -5.05 -8.07
N MET A 110 -12.24 -5.17 -8.51
CA MET A 110 -11.80 -6.07 -9.56
C MET A 110 -11.13 -7.34 -9.03
N LEU A 111 -10.51 -7.26 -7.84
CA LEU A 111 -9.78 -8.37 -7.24
C LEU A 111 -10.73 -9.38 -6.60
N SER A 112 -10.63 -10.65 -6.98
CA SER A 112 -11.40 -11.75 -6.41
C SER A 112 -10.73 -12.39 -5.20
N PHE A 113 -9.38 -12.39 -5.16
CA PHE A 113 -8.57 -13.03 -4.11
C PHE A 113 -7.57 -12.08 -3.45
N PRO A 114 -7.98 -10.86 -3.03
CA PRO A 114 -7.06 -9.83 -2.55
C PRO A 114 -6.30 -10.23 -1.27
N GLU A 115 -6.89 -11.08 -0.42
CA GLU A 115 -6.25 -11.55 0.81
C GLU A 115 -5.07 -12.50 0.53
N SER A 116 -5.00 -13.08 -0.66
CA SER A 116 -3.90 -13.96 -1.10
C SER A 116 -2.68 -13.18 -1.60
N LEU A 117 -2.79 -11.86 -1.77
CA LEU A 117 -1.69 -10.99 -2.18
C LEU A 117 -0.59 -10.96 -1.12
N ARG A 118 0.58 -11.53 -1.48
CA ARG A 118 1.77 -11.45 -0.63
C ARG A 118 2.32 -10.03 -0.59
N GLU A 119 3.01 -9.67 0.47
CA GLU A 119 3.60 -8.34 0.64
C GLU A 119 4.42 -7.90 -0.58
N LYS A 120 5.34 -8.75 -1.05
CA LYS A 120 6.20 -8.44 -2.19
C LYS A 120 5.39 -8.15 -3.47
N ASP A 121 4.39 -8.96 -3.72
CA ASP A 121 3.56 -8.90 -4.91
C ASP A 121 2.66 -7.65 -4.88
N GLY A 122 2.03 -7.37 -3.74
CA GLY A 122 1.24 -6.16 -3.55
C GLY A 122 2.07 -4.87 -3.66
N LEU A 123 3.31 -4.85 -3.19
CA LEU A 123 4.18 -3.68 -3.36
C LEU A 123 4.59 -3.47 -4.84
N ARG A 124 4.78 -4.54 -5.62
CA ARG A 124 5.01 -4.45 -7.07
C ARG A 124 3.77 -3.90 -7.78
N LEU A 125 2.60 -4.42 -7.43
CA LEU A 125 1.31 -3.94 -7.96
C LEU A 125 1.08 -2.47 -7.64
N ALA A 126 1.27 -2.06 -6.39
CA ALA A 126 1.15 -0.65 -5.99
C ALA A 126 2.14 0.26 -6.72
N GLN A 127 3.35 -0.22 -7.02
CA GLN A 127 4.31 0.54 -7.81
C GLN A 127 3.85 0.70 -9.26
N ALA A 128 3.29 -0.33 -9.87
CA ALA A 128 2.74 -0.27 -11.23
C ALA A 128 1.54 0.69 -11.32
N LEU A 129 0.66 0.69 -10.32
CA LEU A 129 -0.45 1.66 -10.23
C LEU A 129 0.07 3.10 -10.17
N ARG A 130 1.10 3.39 -9.36
CA ARG A 130 1.76 4.71 -9.33
C ARG A 130 2.36 5.11 -10.69
N ASN A 131 2.72 4.13 -11.50
CA ASN A 131 3.25 4.33 -12.85
C ASN A 131 2.15 4.37 -13.93
N GLY A 132 0.87 4.38 -13.55
CA GLY A 132 -0.27 4.51 -14.46
C GLY A 132 -0.75 3.20 -15.09
N ALA A 133 -0.54 2.05 -14.42
CA ALA A 133 -0.98 0.75 -14.91
C ALA A 133 -2.48 0.46 -14.73
N GLU A 134 -3.23 1.36 -14.10
CA GLU A 134 -4.62 1.10 -13.67
C GLU A 134 -5.50 0.59 -14.82
N ASP A 135 -5.58 1.35 -15.91
CA ASP A 135 -6.46 1.02 -17.06
C ASP A 135 -6.14 -0.36 -17.63
N ARG A 136 -4.85 -0.68 -17.77
CA ARG A 136 -4.40 -1.96 -18.30
C ARG A 136 -4.73 -3.11 -17.36
N LEU A 137 -4.53 -2.92 -16.07
CA LEU A 137 -4.89 -3.91 -15.04
C LEU A 137 -6.40 -4.13 -15.00
N ARG A 138 -7.20 -3.07 -15.01
CA ARG A 138 -8.67 -3.17 -15.07
C ARG A 138 -9.14 -3.89 -16.32
N GLN A 139 -8.55 -3.61 -17.48
CA GLN A 139 -8.85 -4.29 -18.73
C GLN A 139 -8.61 -5.80 -18.63
N VAL A 140 -7.43 -6.20 -18.13
CA VAL A 140 -7.06 -7.63 -18.04
C VAL A 140 -7.90 -8.36 -16.99
N LEU A 141 -8.11 -7.77 -15.82
CA LEU A 141 -8.96 -8.35 -14.78
C LEU A 141 -10.45 -8.42 -15.20
N GLY A 142 -10.91 -7.46 -16.00
CA GLY A 142 -12.29 -7.45 -16.53
C GLY A 142 -12.56 -8.51 -17.61
N THR A 143 -11.54 -8.94 -18.34
CA THR A 143 -11.68 -9.97 -19.39
C THR A 143 -11.56 -11.40 -18.89
N GLY A 144 -10.95 -11.62 -17.73
CA GLY A 144 -10.76 -12.94 -17.16
C GLY A 144 -10.53 -12.87 -15.67
N GLN A 145 -11.59 -12.99 -14.88
CA GLN A 145 -11.42 -13.27 -13.48
C GLN A 145 -10.71 -14.62 -13.34
N GLY A 146 -9.51 -14.63 -12.71
CA GLY A 146 -8.82 -15.87 -12.43
C GLY A 146 -9.72 -16.83 -11.65
N THR A 147 -9.70 -18.09 -12.00
CA THR A 147 -10.50 -19.13 -11.33
C THR A 147 -10.04 -19.37 -9.89
N ASP A 148 -8.81 -18.96 -9.57
CA ASP A 148 -8.19 -19.03 -8.25
C ASP A 148 -7.16 -17.90 -8.07
N ALA A 149 -6.64 -17.76 -6.86
CA ALA A 149 -5.67 -16.72 -6.50
C ALA A 149 -4.39 -16.73 -7.34
N LYS A 150 -3.97 -17.92 -7.81
CA LYS A 150 -2.77 -18.07 -8.63
C LYS A 150 -3.04 -17.56 -10.06
N ALA A 151 -4.16 -17.96 -10.65
CA ALA A 151 -4.55 -17.52 -11.99
C ALA A 151 -4.79 -16.00 -12.02
N GLU A 152 -5.44 -15.43 -10.99
CA GLU A 152 -5.61 -13.97 -10.88
C GLU A 152 -4.25 -13.27 -10.80
N TRP A 153 -3.31 -13.81 -10.01
CA TRP A 153 -1.97 -13.23 -9.91
C TRP A 153 -1.19 -13.35 -11.22
N GLU A 154 -1.29 -14.45 -11.95
CA GLU A 154 -0.63 -14.63 -13.26
C GLU A 154 -1.09 -13.57 -14.27
N LEU A 155 -2.36 -13.21 -14.29
CA LEU A 155 -2.89 -12.13 -15.11
C LEU A 155 -2.27 -10.77 -14.73
N ILE A 156 -2.21 -10.47 -13.44
CA ILE A 156 -1.59 -9.24 -12.93
C ILE A 156 -0.10 -9.21 -13.27
N ASP A 157 0.64 -10.30 -12.97
CA ASP A 157 2.09 -10.37 -13.15
C ASP A 157 2.50 -10.23 -14.62
N ALA A 158 1.69 -10.68 -15.56
CA ALA A 158 1.90 -10.47 -16.99
C ALA A 158 1.94 -8.95 -17.32
N VAL A 159 0.97 -8.18 -16.81
CA VAL A 159 0.94 -6.72 -17.00
C VAL A 159 2.15 -6.04 -16.34
N LEU A 160 2.50 -6.46 -15.12
CA LEU A 160 3.65 -5.92 -14.41
C LEU A 160 4.97 -6.19 -15.13
N THR A 161 5.09 -7.34 -15.78
CA THR A 161 6.29 -7.73 -16.54
C THR A 161 6.37 -6.95 -17.83
N GLU A 162 5.26 -6.80 -18.57
CA GLU A 162 5.17 -5.98 -19.78
C GLU A 162 5.62 -4.53 -19.52
N GLN A 163 5.21 -3.95 -18.38
CA GLN A 163 5.63 -2.59 -17.99
C GLN A 163 7.08 -2.49 -17.49
N ALA A 164 7.62 -3.57 -16.94
CA ALA A 164 9.01 -3.59 -16.45
C ALA A 164 10.02 -3.72 -17.60
N GLU A 165 9.62 -4.22 -18.76
CA GLU A 165 10.46 -4.21 -19.94
C GLU A 165 10.61 -2.78 -20.45
N PRO A 166 11.84 -2.23 -20.53
CA PRO A 166 12.05 -0.93 -21.16
C PRO A 166 11.59 -1.02 -22.61
N PRO A 167 10.96 0.03 -23.19
CA PRO A 167 10.58 0.03 -24.60
C PRO A 167 11.79 -0.42 -25.43
N GLN A 168 11.64 -1.50 -26.18
CA GLN A 168 12.69 -2.04 -27.03
C GLN A 168 13.10 -0.93 -28.00
N GLY A 169 14.23 -0.27 -27.75
CA GLY A 169 14.77 0.76 -28.64
C GLY A 169 15.51 1.93 -28.00
N GLY A 170 15.45 2.12 -26.68
CA GLY A 170 16.21 3.18 -26.01
C GLY A 170 17.41 2.61 -25.24
N LYS A 171 18.64 2.70 -25.79
CA LYS A 171 19.84 2.58 -24.96
C LYS A 171 19.67 3.59 -23.82
N ARG A 172 19.48 3.10 -22.58
CA ARG A 172 19.63 3.94 -21.39
C ARG A 172 21.03 4.53 -21.48
N ALA A 173 21.12 5.79 -21.88
CA ALA A 173 22.32 6.57 -21.66
C ALA A 173 22.48 6.58 -20.13
N GLY A 174 23.28 5.66 -19.62
CA GLY A 174 23.71 5.69 -18.23
C GLY A 174 24.23 7.09 -17.99
N ARG A 175 23.75 7.76 -16.95
CA ARG A 175 24.35 9.02 -16.50
C ARG A 175 25.85 8.80 -16.53
N PRO A 176 26.60 9.60 -17.30
CA PRO A 176 28.05 9.40 -17.37
C PRO A 176 28.56 9.34 -15.93
N ARG A 177 29.19 8.23 -15.57
CA ARG A 177 29.86 8.13 -14.30
C ARG A 177 30.91 9.25 -14.35
N ALA A 178 30.70 10.31 -13.55
CA ALA A 178 31.68 11.36 -13.43
C ALA A 178 33.00 10.65 -13.08
N THR A 179 33.90 10.60 -14.04
CA THR A 179 35.25 10.10 -13.81
C THR A 179 35.88 11.08 -12.83
N VAL A 180 35.92 10.70 -11.58
CA VAL A 180 36.66 11.45 -10.56
C VAL A 180 38.10 11.47 -11.06
N PRO A 181 38.69 12.65 -11.32
CA PRO A 181 40.06 12.73 -11.77
C PRO A 181 40.95 12.03 -10.73
N ARG A 182 41.91 11.24 -11.19
CA ARG A 182 42.86 10.65 -10.26
C ARG A 182 43.54 11.77 -9.46
N ALA A 183 43.65 11.57 -8.13
CA ALA A 183 44.38 12.49 -7.26
C ALA A 183 45.80 12.70 -7.82
N GLY A 184 46.22 13.96 -7.97
CA GLY A 184 47.50 14.33 -8.57
C GLY A 184 47.42 15.59 -9.40
N TRP A 185 48.54 16.01 -9.95
CA TRP A 185 48.63 17.13 -10.85
C TRP A 185 48.13 16.78 -12.27
N SER A 186 47.25 17.59 -12.78
CA SER A 186 46.75 17.54 -14.15
C SER A 186 47.28 18.77 -14.90
N GLY A 187 48.48 18.64 -15.48
CA GLY A 187 49.24 19.77 -15.99
C GLY A 187 49.96 20.57 -14.88
N ASP A 188 50.58 21.69 -15.29
CA ASP A 188 51.42 22.48 -14.36
C ASP A 188 50.58 23.32 -13.37
N ASP A 189 49.27 23.49 -13.59
CA ASP A 189 48.45 24.48 -12.87
C ASP A 189 47.27 23.90 -12.12
N THR A 190 46.95 22.61 -12.24
CA THR A 190 45.74 22.07 -11.62
C THR A 190 46.04 20.81 -10.78
N LEU A 191 45.74 20.87 -9.47
CA LEU A 191 45.88 19.77 -8.54
C LEU A 191 44.50 19.21 -8.16
N HIS A 192 44.26 17.92 -8.37
CA HIS A 192 43.12 17.20 -7.88
C HIS A 192 43.46 16.46 -6.59
N THR A 193 42.73 16.74 -5.51
CA THR A 193 42.95 16.06 -4.23
C THR A 193 42.14 14.76 -4.15
N SER A 194 42.56 13.84 -3.29
CA SER A 194 41.84 12.59 -3.01
C SER A 194 40.46 12.82 -2.39
N THR A 195 40.19 14.01 -1.86
CA THR A 195 38.92 14.44 -1.29
C THR A 195 37.96 15.07 -2.32
N GLY A 196 38.35 15.12 -3.61
CA GLY A 196 37.52 15.67 -4.68
C GLY A 196 37.61 17.20 -4.83
N ILE A 197 38.53 17.86 -4.13
CA ILE A 197 38.76 19.30 -4.28
C ILE A 197 39.75 19.52 -5.41
N THR A 198 39.47 20.47 -6.31
CA THR A 198 40.37 20.88 -7.39
C THR A 198 40.95 22.26 -7.05
N MET A 199 42.26 22.38 -6.99
CA MET A 199 42.97 23.63 -6.79
C MET A 199 43.66 24.03 -8.07
N ARG A 200 43.50 25.27 -8.48
CA ARG A 200 44.15 25.84 -9.66
C ARG A 200 45.15 26.93 -9.25
N ARG A 201 46.33 26.88 -9.76
CA ARG A 201 47.32 27.94 -9.58
C ARG A 201 47.03 29.09 -10.51
N GLU A 202 46.71 30.25 -9.99
CA GLU A 202 46.65 31.49 -10.77
C GLU A 202 48.11 32.01 -10.94
N GLY A 203 48.54 32.10 -12.18
CA GLY A 203 49.80 32.73 -12.49
C GLY A 203 49.68 34.24 -12.31
N ASP A 204 50.52 34.82 -11.47
CA ASP A 204 50.65 36.25 -11.35
C ASP A 204 51.25 36.78 -12.68
N SER A 205 50.47 37.46 -13.46
CA SER A 205 50.90 38.14 -14.66
C SER A 205 51.41 39.53 -14.26
N SER A 206 52.60 39.56 -13.68
CA SER A 206 53.33 40.81 -13.50
C SER A 206 54.53 40.80 -14.42
N GLY A 207 54.45 41.65 -15.48
CA GLY A 207 55.50 41.98 -16.39
C GLY A 207 55.07 43.11 -17.26
#